data_fed95e549830fd0a612a63c82e4351c4
#
_entry.id   fed95e549830fd0a612a63c82e4351c4
#
_cell.length_a   1.000
_cell.length_b   1.000
_cell.length_c   1.000
_cell.angle_alpha   90.00
_cell.angle_beta   90.00
_cell.angle_gamma   90.00
#
_symmetry.space_group_name_H-M   'P 1'
#
loop_
_entity.id
_entity.type
_entity.pdbx_description
1 polymer ?
#
loop_
_entity_poly.entity_id
_entity_poly.type
_entity_poly.pdbx_seq_one_letter_code
_entity_poly.pdbx_strand_id
1 'polypeptide(L)'
;MGWDPAPRQGWVAPRIASEFPGLGVAWVEVDAKPGRSPDSVRRRLRDLSDRTYGSQAIRMRERPIPWAYRVFYRQIGLDPDRTRTPIEQLTLDRLHDGGFRSNGLPADALTIAIVETGVALRAFDGDRLEGALCIRDSAPGESLTGQPGEMAAGTLTIADERRPLALLFGPTAEGCGVERDTRRVAVAAVQVKGVPQIAVEEALWMAAATLEAS
;
A
#
# COMPACT_ATOMS: atom_id res chain seq x y z
N MET A 1 -18.34 -3.37 -21.05
CA MET A 1 -17.33 -2.37 -21.46
C MET A 1 -16.31 -2.38 -20.33
N GLY A 2 -15.21 -3.12 -20.53
CA GLY A 2 -14.24 -3.31 -19.46
C GLY A 2 -13.51 -2.00 -19.20
N TRP A 3 -13.63 -1.51 -17.98
CA TRP A 3 -12.81 -0.44 -17.47
C TRP A 3 -11.42 -1.01 -17.22
N ASP A 4 -10.42 -0.48 -17.89
CA ASP A 4 -9.02 -0.85 -17.72
C ASP A 4 -8.26 0.45 -17.36
N PRO A 5 -8.21 0.82 -16.10
CA PRO A 5 -7.42 1.96 -15.71
C PRO A 5 -5.95 1.57 -15.82
N ALA A 6 -5.33 1.98 -16.89
CA ALA A 6 -3.87 1.86 -16.98
C ALA A 6 -3.26 2.53 -15.75
N PRO A 7 -2.43 1.83 -14.96
CA PRO A 7 -1.77 2.42 -13.81
C PRO A 7 -0.95 3.64 -14.23
N ARG A 8 -1.14 4.74 -13.52
CA ARG A 8 -0.30 5.93 -13.66
C ARG A 8 1.05 5.66 -12.99
N GLN A 9 2.12 6.08 -13.63
CA GLN A 9 3.47 5.99 -13.07
C GLN A 9 3.83 7.30 -12.37
N GLY A 10 4.26 7.18 -11.12
CA GLY A 10 4.82 8.29 -10.38
C GLY A 10 6.32 8.44 -10.64
N TRP A 11 6.89 9.48 -10.06
CA TRP A 11 8.34 9.69 -10.14
C TRP A 11 9.01 9.45 -8.79
N VAL A 12 10.30 9.21 -8.83
CA VAL A 12 11.16 9.08 -7.65
C VAL A 12 12.21 10.17 -7.71
N ALA A 13 12.43 10.87 -6.60
CA ALA A 13 13.44 11.94 -6.56
C ALA A 13 14.80 11.42 -7.07
N PRO A 14 15.51 12.15 -7.94
CA PRO A 14 16.71 11.63 -8.63
C PRO A 14 17.76 11.06 -7.71
N ARG A 15 18.00 11.69 -6.54
CA ARG A 15 18.91 11.17 -5.52
C ARG A 15 18.46 9.82 -5.00
N ILE A 16 17.18 9.70 -4.68
CA ILE A 16 16.58 8.47 -4.14
C ILE A 16 16.54 7.36 -5.21
N ALA A 17 16.23 7.69 -6.46
CA ALA A 17 16.28 6.74 -7.57
C ALA A 17 17.69 6.18 -7.82
N SER A 18 18.71 7.02 -7.63
CA SER A 18 20.12 6.61 -7.72
C SER A 18 20.55 5.73 -6.55
N GLU A 19 20.08 6.02 -5.34
CA GLU A 19 20.39 5.26 -4.13
C GLU A 19 19.65 3.93 -4.08
N PHE A 20 18.39 3.90 -4.53
CA PHE A 20 17.52 2.72 -4.54
C PHE A 20 17.02 2.39 -5.95
N PRO A 21 17.87 1.84 -6.83
CA PRO A 21 17.46 1.45 -8.18
C PRO A 21 16.32 0.43 -8.15
N GLY A 22 15.25 0.71 -8.89
CA GLY A 22 14.05 -0.12 -8.92
C GLY A 22 12.99 0.26 -7.88
N LEU A 23 13.23 1.32 -7.09
CA LEU A 23 12.17 1.95 -6.30
C LEU A 23 11.22 2.73 -7.23
N GLY A 24 9.92 2.57 -7.03
CA GLY A 24 8.90 3.24 -7.82
C GLY A 24 7.57 3.33 -7.10
N VAL A 25 6.69 4.15 -7.62
CA VAL A 25 5.30 4.23 -7.21
C VAL A 25 4.41 4.26 -8.45
N ALA A 26 3.37 3.44 -8.44
CA ALA A 26 2.31 3.48 -9.44
C ALA A 26 0.97 3.55 -8.72
N TRP A 27 -0.05 4.14 -9.35
CA TRP A 27 -1.37 4.22 -8.73
C TRP A 27 -2.48 4.16 -9.76
N VAL A 28 -3.67 3.83 -9.28
CA VAL A 28 -4.95 3.93 -9.99
C VAL A 28 -5.92 4.73 -9.15
N GLU A 29 -6.84 5.44 -9.79
CA GLU A 29 -7.94 6.13 -9.13
C GLU A 29 -9.25 5.44 -9.48
N VAL A 30 -10.09 5.20 -8.48
CA VAL A 30 -11.36 4.48 -8.61
C VAL A 30 -12.44 5.28 -7.91
N ASP A 31 -13.56 5.48 -8.60
CA ASP A 31 -14.75 6.02 -7.96
C ASP A 31 -15.34 4.92 -7.05
N ALA A 32 -15.22 5.12 -5.76
CA ALA A 32 -15.67 4.15 -4.76
C ALA A 32 -16.12 4.85 -3.48
N LYS A 33 -17.14 4.29 -2.85
CA LYS A 33 -17.61 4.77 -1.54
C LYS A 33 -17.05 3.90 -0.43
N PRO A 34 -16.29 4.49 0.51
CA PRO A 34 -15.91 3.80 1.73
C PRO A 34 -17.13 3.37 2.53
N GLY A 35 -17.07 2.19 3.09
CA GLY A 35 -18.19 1.67 3.87
C GLY A 35 -18.07 0.18 4.15
N ARG A 36 -19.20 -0.44 4.50
CA ARG A 36 -19.25 -1.87 4.72
C ARG A 36 -19.01 -2.61 3.42
N SER A 37 -18.07 -3.55 3.42
CA SER A 37 -17.79 -4.37 2.25
C SER A 37 -18.99 -5.24 1.83
N PRO A 38 -19.24 -5.39 0.53
CA PRO A 38 -20.25 -6.31 0.00
C PRO A 38 -20.01 -7.76 0.42
N ASP A 39 -21.04 -8.58 0.34
CA ASP A 39 -20.97 -9.99 0.70
C ASP A 39 -19.97 -10.79 -0.17
N SER A 40 -19.81 -10.40 -1.43
CA SER A 40 -18.81 -10.94 -2.36
C SER A 40 -17.38 -10.74 -1.84
N VAL A 41 -17.06 -9.52 -1.43
CA VAL A 41 -15.73 -9.17 -0.88
C VAL A 41 -15.49 -9.89 0.45
N ARG A 42 -16.48 -9.89 1.34
CA ARG A 42 -16.38 -10.61 2.63
C ARG A 42 -16.23 -12.12 2.46
N ARG A 43 -16.88 -12.71 1.44
CA ARG A 43 -16.70 -14.11 1.08
C ARG A 43 -15.27 -14.38 0.63
N ARG A 44 -14.75 -13.51 -0.28
CA ARG A 44 -13.36 -13.61 -0.74
C ARG A 44 -12.35 -13.53 0.39
N LEU A 45 -12.57 -12.65 1.40
CA LEU A 45 -11.73 -12.61 2.61
C LEU A 45 -11.76 -13.92 3.41
N ARG A 46 -12.93 -14.55 3.54
CA ARG A 46 -13.03 -15.87 4.20
C ARG A 46 -12.26 -16.94 3.42
N ASP A 47 -12.49 -17.04 2.11
CA ASP A 47 -11.79 -17.99 1.25
C ASP A 47 -10.27 -17.79 1.30
N LEU A 48 -9.83 -16.53 1.38
CA LEU A 48 -8.42 -16.16 1.55
C LEU A 48 -7.90 -16.59 2.93
N SER A 49 -8.70 -16.42 3.98
CA SER A 49 -8.38 -16.88 5.34
C SER A 49 -8.19 -18.39 5.39
N ASP A 50 -9.06 -19.15 4.72
CA ASP A 50 -9.01 -20.60 4.69
C ASP A 50 -7.78 -21.13 3.95
N ARG A 51 -7.30 -20.41 2.94
CA ARG A 51 -6.08 -20.75 2.19
C ARG A 51 -4.78 -20.28 2.86
N THR A 52 -4.86 -19.30 3.77
CA THR A 52 -3.68 -18.70 4.41
C THR A 52 -3.59 -19.16 5.88
N TYR A 53 -3.25 -20.41 6.14
CA TYR A 53 -3.20 -20.94 7.51
C TYR A 53 -1.79 -21.38 7.93
N GLY A 54 -1.51 -21.34 9.23
CA GLY A 54 -0.37 -21.98 9.90
C GLY A 54 0.98 -21.81 9.17
N SER A 55 1.50 -22.92 8.67
CA SER A 55 2.82 -22.96 8.02
C SER A 55 2.92 -22.14 6.74
N GLN A 56 1.81 -21.91 6.02
CA GLN A 56 1.80 -21.08 4.82
C GLN A 56 2.01 -19.61 5.18
N ALA A 57 1.39 -19.15 6.25
CA ALA A 57 1.58 -17.80 6.76
C ALA A 57 3.05 -17.51 7.11
N ILE A 58 3.72 -18.46 7.73
CA ILE A 58 5.14 -18.36 8.08
C ILE A 58 6.03 -18.33 6.82
N ARG A 59 5.71 -19.14 5.81
CA ARG A 59 6.47 -19.21 4.55
C ARG A 59 6.23 -18.04 3.61
N MET A 60 5.17 -17.24 3.81
CA MET A 60 4.90 -16.08 2.95
C MET A 60 6.07 -15.10 2.88
N ARG A 61 6.76 -14.86 4.00
CA ARG A 61 7.94 -13.97 4.04
C ARG A 61 9.12 -14.45 3.19
N GLU A 62 9.14 -15.75 2.82
CA GLU A 62 10.21 -16.37 2.02
C GLU A 62 9.91 -16.29 0.51
N ARG A 63 8.69 -15.90 0.13
CA ARG A 63 8.33 -15.70 -1.28
C ARG A 63 9.13 -14.53 -1.86
N PRO A 64 9.43 -14.53 -3.18
CA PRO A 64 10.29 -13.54 -3.82
C PRO A 64 9.86 -12.08 -3.56
N ILE A 65 8.58 -11.75 -3.71
CA ILE A 65 8.08 -10.39 -3.53
C ILE A 65 8.12 -9.94 -2.06
N PRO A 66 7.55 -10.66 -1.08
CA PRO A 66 7.71 -10.34 0.34
C PRO A 66 9.18 -10.23 0.77
N TRP A 67 10.04 -11.11 0.27
CA TRP A 67 11.47 -11.05 0.55
C TRP A 67 12.13 -9.78 0.02
N ALA A 68 11.75 -9.32 -1.19
CA ALA A 68 12.25 -8.07 -1.76
C ALA A 68 11.95 -6.87 -0.85
N TYR A 69 10.74 -6.80 -0.29
CA TYR A 69 10.39 -5.76 0.69
C TYR A 69 11.23 -5.87 1.98
N ARG A 70 11.49 -7.07 2.50
CA ARG A 70 12.36 -7.25 3.67
C ARG A 70 13.77 -6.76 3.42
N VAL A 71 14.31 -7.01 2.21
CA VAL A 71 15.62 -6.50 1.80
C VAL A 71 15.61 -4.97 1.77
N PHE A 72 14.59 -4.39 1.14
CA PHE A 72 14.46 -2.94 1.03
C PHE A 72 14.28 -2.26 2.40
N TYR A 73 13.51 -2.84 3.33
CA TYR A 73 13.38 -2.34 4.70
C TYR A 73 14.75 -2.19 5.38
N ARG A 74 15.62 -3.21 5.26
CA ARG A 74 16.99 -3.13 5.81
C ARG A 74 17.82 -2.04 5.15
N GLN A 75 17.65 -1.83 3.85
CA GLN A 75 18.37 -0.77 3.11
C GLN A 75 18.02 0.64 3.60
N ILE A 76 16.77 0.86 4.01
CA ILE A 76 16.30 2.14 4.56
C ILE A 76 16.38 2.20 6.09
N GLY A 77 17.11 1.29 6.74
CA GLY A 77 17.34 1.28 8.18
C GLY A 77 16.18 0.74 9.02
N LEU A 78 15.16 0.14 8.42
CA LEU A 78 14.08 -0.54 9.14
C LEU A 78 14.42 -2.00 9.39
N ASP A 79 14.23 -2.47 10.63
CA ASP A 79 14.31 -3.88 10.94
C ASP A 79 12.95 -4.57 10.63
N PRO A 80 12.88 -5.43 9.61
CA PRO A 80 11.62 -6.08 9.24
C PRO A 80 11.13 -7.11 10.27
N ASP A 81 11.95 -7.45 11.27
CA ASP A 81 11.52 -8.31 12.37
C ASP A 81 10.87 -7.51 13.51
N ARG A 82 11.04 -6.18 13.52
CA ARG A 82 10.37 -5.22 14.41
C ARG A 82 9.26 -4.46 13.70
N THR A 83 9.56 -3.88 12.55
CA THR A 83 8.61 -3.16 11.69
C THR A 83 8.22 -4.08 10.55
N ARG A 84 7.10 -4.76 10.67
CA ARG A 84 6.64 -5.75 9.70
C ARG A 84 6.33 -5.13 8.32
N THR A 85 6.64 -5.87 7.27
CA THR A 85 6.15 -5.51 5.94
C THR A 85 4.62 -5.65 5.87
N PRO A 86 3.91 -4.95 4.95
CA PRO A 86 2.45 -4.99 4.92
C PRO A 86 1.85 -6.39 4.89
N ILE A 87 2.40 -7.30 4.08
CA ILE A 87 1.91 -8.67 4.02
C ILE A 87 2.19 -9.46 5.30
N GLU A 88 3.35 -9.24 5.94
CA GLU A 88 3.67 -9.90 7.21
C GLU A 88 2.75 -9.43 8.33
N GLN A 89 2.44 -8.13 8.37
CA GLN A 89 1.49 -7.59 9.35
C GLN A 89 0.10 -8.21 9.17
N LEU A 90 -0.44 -8.18 7.95
CA LEU A 90 -1.73 -8.80 7.63
C LEU A 90 -1.78 -10.29 8.00
N THR A 91 -0.69 -11.00 7.74
CA THR A 91 -0.60 -12.44 8.06
C THR A 91 -0.58 -12.69 9.57
N LEU A 92 0.11 -11.84 10.34
CA LEU A 92 0.11 -11.92 11.80
C LEU A 92 -1.27 -11.59 12.37
N ASP A 93 -1.91 -10.52 11.88
CA ASP A 93 -3.27 -10.15 12.30
C ASP A 93 -4.26 -11.28 12.02
N ARG A 94 -4.14 -11.92 10.85
CA ARG A 94 -4.93 -13.11 10.50
C ARG A 94 -4.71 -14.27 11.48
N LEU A 95 -3.46 -14.54 11.88
CA LEU A 95 -3.16 -15.61 12.84
C LEU A 95 -3.71 -15.29 14.23
N HIS A 96 -3.60 -14.04 14.66
CA HIS A 96 -4.13 -13.58 15.94
C HIS A 96 -5.67 -13.63 15.98
N ASP A 97 -6.33 -13.20 14.90
CA ASP A 97 -7.77 -13.04 14.82
C ASP A 97 -8.52 -14.30 14.33
N GLY A 98 -7.78 -15.34 13.94
CA GLY A 98 -8.34 -16.57 13.39
C GLY A 98 -8.82 -16.46 11.94
N GLY A 99 -8.62 -15.30 11.28
CA GLY A 99 -9.02 -15.04 9.90
C GLY A 99 -8.79 -13.59 9.52
N PHE A 100 -8.89 -13.25 8.22
CA PHE A 100 -8.92 -11.86 7.78
C PHE A 100 -10.27 -11.24 8.12
N ARG A 101 -10.29 -10.32 9.08
CA ARG A 101 -11.51 -9.58 9.46
C ARG A 101 -11.82 -8.52 8.41
N SER A 102 -13.11 -8.35 8.13
CA SER A 102 -13.56 -7.25 7.28
C SER A 102 -13.50 -5.93 8.07
N ASN A 103 -12.75 -4.99 7.54
CA ASN A 103 -12.63 -3.63 8.05
C ASN A 103 -13.34 -2.61 7.14
N GLY A 104 -14.14 -3.11 6.17
CA GLY A 104 -14.83 -2.31 5.18
C GLY A 104 -13.95 -1.92 4.00
N LEU A 105 -14.57 -1.31 3.00
CA LEU A 105 -13.85 -0.75 1.85
C LEU A 105 -13.23 0.61 2.23
N PRO A 106 -12.01 0.90 1.74
CA PRO A 106 -11.18 0.11 0.81
C PRO A 106 -10.22 -0.89 1.51
N ALA A 107 -10.20 -0.94 2.85
CA ALA A 107 -9.25 -1.78 3.59
C ALA A 107 -9.28 -3.25 3.15
N ASP A 108 -10.48 -3.79 2.92
CA ASP A 108 -10.64 -5.18 2.49
C ASP A 108 -10.10 -5.42 1.08
N ALA A 109 -10.26 -4.43 0.17
CA ALA A 109 -9.71 -4.50 -1.18
C ALA A 109 -8.18 -4.54 -1.16
N LEU A 110 -7.56 -3.70 -0.33
CA LEU A 110 -6.11 -3.71 -0.13
C LEU A 110 -5.64 -5.02 0.49
N THR A 111 -6.33 -5.52 1.52
CA THR A 111 -6.00 -6.80 2.17
C THR A 111 -5.98 -7.94 1.16
N ILE A 112 -7.02 -8.04 0.33
CA ILE A 112 -7.11 -9.08 -0.71
C ILE A 112 -5.93 -8.97 -1.67
N ALA A 113 -5.69 -7.78 -2.21
CA ALA A 113 -4.65 -7.57 -3.21
C ALA A 113 -3.24 -7.80 -2.64
N ILE A 114 -2.94 -7.32 -1.43
CA ILE A 114 -1.65 -7.50 -0.77
C ILE A 114 -1.39 -8.98 -0.48
N VAL A 115 -2.38 -9.72 0.03
CA VAL A 115 -2.20 -11.13 0.39
C VAL A 115 -2.03 -12.02 -0.84
N GLU A 116 -2.75 -11.74 -1.92
CA GLU A 116 -2.65 -12.52 -3.16
C GLU A 116 -1.32 -12.25 -3.90
N THR A 117 -0.88 -10.99 -3.98
CA THR A 117 0.27 -10.59 -4.80
C THR A 117 1.57 -10.43 -4.01
N GLY A 118 1.49 -10.10 -2.73
CA GLY A 118 2.63 -9.71 -1.89
C GLY A 118 3.07 -8.26 -2.06
N VAL A 119 2.45 -7.50 -2.97
CA VAL A 119 2.82 -6.11 -3.26
C VAL A 119 2.29 -5.18 -2.18
N ALA A 120 3.12 -4.23 -1.74
CA ALA A 120 2.73 -3.22 -0.76
C ALA A 120 1.81 -2.18 -1.40
N LEU A 121 0.57 -2.10 -0.92
CA LEU A 121 -0.43 -1.14 -1.36
C LEU A 121 -0.83 -0.19 -0.24
N ARG A 122 -1.30 0.99 -0.65
CA ARG A 122 -1.87 2.01 0.22
C ARG A 122 -3.00 2.74 -0.49
N ALA A 123 -3.99 3.20 0.26
CA ALA A 123 -5.06 4.01 -0.28
C ALA A 123 -5.00 5.44 0.27
N PHE A 124 -5.30 6.41 -0.60
CA PHE A 124 -5.44 7.82 -0.30
C PHE A 124 -6.80 8.33 -0.76
N ASP A 125 -7.22 9.44 -0.21
CA ASP A 125 -8.35 10.20 -0.72
C ASP A 125 -7.94 10.86 -2.06
N GLY A 126 -8.45 10.31 -3.17
CA GLY A 126 -8.12 10.77 -4.52
C GLY A 126 -8.64 12.17 -4.83
N ASP A 127 -9.67 12.64 -4.12
CA ASP A 127 -10.20 13.99 -4.29
C ASP A 127 -9.30 15.07 -3.66
N ARG A 128 -8.37 14.65 -2.79
CA ARG A 128 -7.42 15.53 -2.08
C ARG A 128 -5.99 15.42 -2.59
N LEU A 129 -5.74 14.64 -3.65
CA LEU A 129 -4.44 14.56 -4.30
C LEU A 129 -4.22 15.74 -5.24
N GLU A 130 -3.03 16.32 -5.18
CA GLU A 130 -2.61 17.41 -6.06
C GLU A 130 -1.47 16.95 -6.97
N GLY A 131 -1.81 16.63 -8.23
CA GLY A 131 -0.84 16.20 -9.23
C GLY A 131 -0.43 14.73 -9.14
N ALA A 132 0.79 14.43 -9.56
CA ALA A 132 1.32 13.07 -9.62
C ALA A 132 1.89 12.62 -8.27
N LEU A 133 1.71 11.32 -7.95
CA LEU A 133 2.38 10.73 -6.80
C LEU A 133 3.89 10.61 -7.05
N CYS A 134 4.67 10.77 -5.98
CA CYS A 134 6.09 10.56 -6.02
C CYS A 134 6.63 9.91 -4.73
N ILE A 135 7.85 9.38 -4.82
CA ILE A 135 8.65 9.02 -3.66
C ILE A 135 9.82 9.99 -3.57
N ARG A 136 9.93 10.66 -2.44
CA ARG A 136 11.03 11.56 -2.11
C ARG A 136 11.41 11.47 -0.64
N ASP A 137 12.53 12.02 -0.31
CA ASP A 137 12.92 12.24 1.08
C ASP A 137 12.29 13.53 1.63
N SER A 138 12.15 13.57 2.96
CA SER A 138 11.68 14.75 3.67
C SER A 138 12.73 15.87 3.62
N ALA A 139 12.26 17.11 3.44
CA ALA A 139 13.09 18.29 3.59
C ALA A 139 13.38 18.57 5.09
N PRO A 140 14.47 19.30 5.41
CA PRO A 140 14.70 19.78 6.77
C PRO A 140 13.52 20.64 7.25
N GLY A 141 13.04 20.39 8.46
CA GLY A 141 11.90 21.09 9.06
C GLY A 141 10.54 20.62 8.56
N GLU A 142 10.49 19.64 7.66
CA GLU A 142 9.22 19.12 7.15
C GLU A 142 8.55 18.19 8.18
N SER A 143 7.25 18.34 8.36
CA SER A 143 6.43 17.51 9.24
C SER A 143 5.36 16.76 8.46
N LEU A 144 4.92 15.63 9.00
CA LEU A 144 3.77 14.90 8.48
C LEU A 144 2.53 15.34 9.27
N THR A 145 1.53 15.89 8.59
CA THR A 145 0.31 16.38 9.23
C THR A 145 -0.30 15.30 10.14
N GLY A 146 -0.67 15.67 11.36
CA GLY A 146 -1.21 14.76 12.37
C GLY A 146 -0.17 13.92 13.11
N GLN A 147 1.12 14.04 12.78
CA GLN A 147 2.20 13.43 13.54
C GLN A 147 2.97 14.47 14.35
N PRO A 148 3.42 14.13 15.57
CA PRO A 148 4.15 15.08 16.41
C PRO A 148 5.56 15.34 15.86
N GLY A 149 5.94 16.62 15.81
CA GLY A 149 7.29 17.04 15.46
C GLY A 149 7.63 16.99 13.97
N GLU A 150 8.90 17.29 13.69
CA GLU A 150 9.46 17.24 12.35
C GLU A 150 9.90 15.82 11.99
N MET A 151 9.81 15.47 10.71
CA MET A 151 10.38 14.23 10.22
C MET A 151 11.91 14.31 10.26
N ALA A 152 12.58 13.21 10.61
CA ALA A 152 14.03 13.13 10.47
C ALA A 152 14.42 13.39 9.01
N ALA A 153 15.43 14.22 8.79
CA ALA A 153 15.90 14.53 7.44
C ALA A 153 16.27 13.24 6.68
N GLY A 154 15.82 13.13 5.43
CA GLY A 154 16.05 11.94 4.63
C GLY A 154 15.02 10.82 4.84
N THR A 155 13.97 11.05 5.63
CA THR A 155 12.88 10.08 5.76
C THR A 155 12.14 9.94 4.43
N LEU A 156 12.01 8.71 3.93
CA LEU A 156 11.30 8.44 2.68
C LEU A 156 9.79 8.59 2.84
N THR A 157 9.19 9.33 1.92
CA THR A 157 7.75 9.61 1.90
C THR A 157 7.13 9.28 0.56
N ILE A 158 5.84 8.93 0.58
CA ILE A 158 4.98 9.09 -0.58
C ILE A 158 4.42 10.50 -0.49
N ALA A 159 4.56 11.28 -1.54
CA ALA A 159 4.09 12.65 -1.63
C ALA A 159 3.33 12.89 -2.93
N ASP A 160 2.55 13.95 -2.97
CA ASP A 160 2.07 14.56 -4.20
C ASP A 160 2.94 15.80 -4.55
N GLU A 161 2.51 16.62 -5.49
CA GLU A 161 3.24 17.82 -5.90
C GLU A 161 3.31 18.89 -4.81
N ARG A 162 2.50 18.80 -3.78
CA ARG A 162 2.37 19.80 -2.74
C ARG A 162 2.98 19.41 -1.39
N ARG A 163 2.75 18.15 -0.96
CA ARG A 163 3.02 17.75 0.42
C ARG A 163 3.32 16.25 0.56
N PRO A 164 3.95 15.83 1.68
CA PRO A 164 4.02 14.43 2.03
C PRO A 164 2.62 13.92 2.42
N LEU A 165 2.24 12.78 1.86
CA LEU A 165 0.97 12.11 2.12
C LEU A 165 1.13 11.00 3.17
N ALA A 166 2.30 10.36 3.20
CA ALA A 166 2.60 9.30 4.14
C ALA A 166 4.11 9.06 4.26
N LEU A 167 4.57 8.51 5.38
CA LEU A 167 5.85 7.82 5.39
C LEU A 167 5.78 6.60 4.48
N LEU A 168 6.85 6.27 3.77
CA LEU A 168 6.85 5.23 2.74
C LEU A 168 6.26 3.90 3.26
N PHE A 169 6.63 3.49 4.48
CA PHE A 169 6.06 2.31 5.18
C PHE A 169 5.63 2.64 6.61
N GLY A 170 5.03 3.81 6.79
CA GLY A 170 4.61 4.31 8.09
C GLY A 170 3.22 4.96 8.06
N PRO A 171 2.92 5.87 8.97
CA PRO A 171 1.62 6.51 9.05
C PRO A 171 1.30 7.36 7.81
N THR A 172 0.01 7.50 7.52
CA THR A 172 -0.55 8.44 6.56
C THR A 172 -0.77 9.79 7.26
N ALA A 173 -0.54 10.90 6.55
CA ALA A 173 -0.85 12.23 7.03
C ALA A 173 -2.36 12.38 7.30
N GLU A 174 -2.71 13.11 8.35
CA GLU A 174 -4.10 13.42 8.65
C GLU A 174 -4.77 14.11 7.46
N GLY A 175 -5.98 13.69 7.12
CA GLY A 175 -6.74 14.19 5.98
C GLY A 175 -6.25 13.71 4.60
N CYS A 176 -5.23 12.83 4.53
CA CYS A 176 -4.80 12.23 3.26
C CYS A 176 -5.29 10.80 3.06
N GLY A 177 -5.68 10.13 4.14
CA GLY A 177 -6.27 8.79 4.10
C GLY A 177 -7.71 8.82 3.58
N VAL A 178 -8.24 7.65 3.28
CA VAL A 178 -9.64 7.49 2.88
C VAL A 178 -10.55 7.68 4.08
N GLU A 179 -11.51 8.59 3.97
CA GLU A 179 -12.52 8.94 4.96
C GLU A 179 -13.92 8.57 4.45
N ARG A 180 -14.96 8.73 5.29
CA ARG A 180 -16.33 8.33 4.93
C ARG A 180 -16.93 9.12 3.76
N ASP A 181 -16.47 10.34 3.55
CA ASP A 181 -16.92 11.27 2.51
C ASP A 181 -16.08 11.19 1.21
N THR A 182 -15.00 10.41 1.22
CA THR A 182 -14.19 10.14 0.03
C THR A 182 -15.07 9.55 -1.07
N ARG A 183 -14.94 10.06 -2.28
CA ARG A 183 -15.68 9.58 -3.46
C ARG A 183 -14.78 8.89 -4.47
N ARG A 184 -13.50 9.27 -4.49
CA ARG A 184 -12.48 8.70 -5.34
C ARG A 184 -11.32 8.20 -4.49
N VAL A 185 -11.02 6.93 -4.62
CA VAL A 185 -9.93 6.28 -3.91
C VAL A 185 -8.73 6.16 -4.83
N ALA A 186 -7.60 6.72 -4.43
CA ALA A 186 -6.33 6.48 -5.09
C ALA A 186 -5.60 5.32 -4.40
N VAL A 187 -5.44 4.21 -5.11
CA VAL A 187 -4.66 3.07 -4.64
C VAL A 187 -3.26 3.17 -5.21
N ALA A 188 -2.28 3.29 -4.35
CA ALA A 188 -0.86 3.38 -4.70
C ALA A 188 -0.14 2.08 -4.34
N ALA A 189 0.72 1.61 -5.24
CA ALA A 189 1.63 0.48 -5.05
C ALA A 189 3.07 0.99 -4.99
N VAL A 190 3.82 0.53 -3.99
CA VAL A 190 5.26 0.80 -3.89
C VAL A 190 6.02 -0.36 -4.51
N GLN A 191 6.74 -0.08 -5.59
CA GLN A 191 7.65 -1.05 -6.20
C GLN A 191 9.04 -0.94 -5.58
N VAL A 192 9.68 -2.07 -5.33
CA VAL A 192 11.09 -2.13 -4.90
C VAL A 192 11.86 -3.09 -5.78
N LYS A 193 13.19 -3.01 -5.79
CA LYS A 193 14.04 -3.95 -6.54
C LYS A 193 13.67 -5.41 -6.23
N GLY A 194 13.38 -6.18 -7.26
CA GLY A 194 12.96 -7.58 -7.15
C GLY A 194 11.43 -7.79 -7.19
N VAL A 195 10.64 -6.71 -7.21
CA VAL A 195 9.21 -6.77 -7.48
C VAL A 195 8.97 -6.50 -8.98
N PRO A 196 8.46 -7.49 -9.74
CA PRO A 196 8.17 -7.31 -11.16
C PRO A 196 7.09 -6.28 -11.40
N GLN A 197 7.19 -5.50 -12.48
CA GLN A 197 6.20 -4.51 -12.88
C GLN A 197 4.79 -5.14 -13.03
N ILE A 198 4.72 -6.31 -13.64
CA ILE A 198 3.45 -7.02 -13.83
C ILE A 198 2.75 -7.35 -12.50
N ALA A 199 3.49 -7.65 -11.44
CA ALA A 199 2.90 -7.89 -10.12
C ALA A 199 2.34 -6.60 -9.49
N VAL A 200 2.99 -5.45 -9.75
CA VAL A 200 2.49 -4.13 -9.33
C VAL A 200 1.16 -3.83 -10.03
N GLU A 201 1.12 -4.03 -11.34
CA GLU A 201 -0.09 -3.81 -12.16
C GLU A 201 -1.22 -4.75 -11.74
N GLU A 202 -0.93 -6.04 -11.52
CA GLU A 202 -1.90 -7.03 -11.03
C GLU A 202 -2.48 -6.63 -9.66
N ALA A 203 -1.63 -6.17 -8.74
CA ALA A 203 -2.07 -5.74 -7.41
C ALA A 203 -2.99 -4.52 -7.47
N LEU A 204 -2.64 -3.51 -8.27
CA LEU A 204 -3.45 -2.32 -8.49
C LEU A 204 -4.79 -2.68 -9.14
N TRP A 205 -4.75 -3.51 -10.15
CA TRP A 205 -5.95 -3.96 -10.86
C TRP A 205 -6.88 -4.77 -9.97
N MET A 206 -6.34 -5.67 -9.16
CA MET A 206 -7.11 -6.47 -8.20
C MET A 206 -7.79 -5.59 -7.14
N ALA A 207 -7.08 -4.60 -6.61
CA ALA A 207 -7.63 -3.65 -5.65
C ALA A 207 -8.74 -2.80 -6.28
N ALA A 208 -8.50 -2.26 -7.49
CA ALA A 208 -9.46 -1.47 -8.24
C ALA A 208 -10.74 -2.25 -8.55
N ALA A 209 -10.62 -3.45 -9.12
CA ALA A 209 -11.76 -4.31 -9.42
C ALA A 209 -12.57 -4.70 -8.17
N THR A 210 -11.91 -4.83 -7.02
CA THR A 210 -12.59 -5.12 -5.75
C THR A 210 -13.36 -3.90 -5.24
N LEU A 211 -12.83 -2.70 -5.43
CA LEU A 211 -13.49 -1.43 -5.08
C LEU A 211 -14.72 -1.17 -5.95
N GLU A 212 -14.65 -1.48 -7.25
CA GLU A 212 -15.77 -1.29 -8.19
C GLU A 212 -16.91 -2.29 -8.01
N ALA A 213 -16.61 -3.47 -7.49
CA ALA A 213 -17.63 -4.50 -7.22
C ALA A 213 -18.57 -4.15 -6.05
N SER A 214 -18.49 -2.91 -5.53
CA SER A 214 -19.24 -2.41 -4.37
C SER A 214 -20.52 -1.66 -4.73
#